data_ae64d09efba0cdea0a80e35bf9ed7fa4
#
_entry.id   ae64d09efba0cdea0a80e35bf9ed7fa4
#
_cell.length_a   1.000
_cell.length_b   1.000
_cell.length_c   1.000
_cell.angle_alpha   90.00
_cell.angle_beta   90.00
_cell.angle_gamma   90.00
#
_symmetry.space_group_name_H-M   'P 1'
#
loop_
_entity.id
_entity.type
_entity.pdbx_description
1 polymer ?
#
loop_
_entity_poly.entity_id
_entity_poly.type
_entity_poly.pdbx_seq_one_letter_code
_entity_poly.pdbx_strand_id
1 'polypeptide(L)'
;MPLDDISSYDFRRTAMSAELLDAETETALAKAWRDDRDEKSLHRLINAYMRLAISMASKFKRYGANTNDLIQEAGVGLMKAAEKFDPDRGVRFSTYAQWWIKAAIQDYVMRNWSMVRTGSTSSQKALFFNLKRVQATLEREASTQGEELDSHQLSEMIAQEIGVPLRDVEMMQGRLSGSDFSLNAQQSAEDEGREWQDTLADDGPQAAEVVQRNHDLGQLRNWLNEAMEGLSERERYILSQRLLIDDPRTLGSIGEELGLSKERIRQVEAAALGKLKALLEKNTGRTAEVMATLM
;
A
#
# COMPACT_ATOMS: atom_id res chain seq x y z
N MET A 1 17.42 16.81 -29.01
CA MET A 1 17.22 15.38 -28.81
C MET A 1 17.96 15.01 -27.53
N PRO A 2 17.34 14.49 -26.49
CA PRO A 2 18.04 14.12 -25.26
C PRO A 2 19.08 13.03 -25.55
N LEU A 3 20.23 13.07 -24.87
CA LEU A 3 21.34 12.11 -25.03
C LEU A 3 20.89 10.65 -24.82
N ASP A 4 19.86 10.42 -23.99
CA ASP A 4 19.26 9.12 -23.73
C ASP A 4 18.60 8.47 -24.95
N ASP A 5 18.09 9.25 -25.89
CA ASP A 5 17.45 8.76 -27.11
C ASP A 5 18.44 8.20 -28.13
N ILE A 6 19.64 8.80 -28.21
CA ILE A 6 20.69 8.37 -29.16
C ILE A 6 21.26 7.02 -28.74
N SER A 7 21.58 6.85 -27.45
CA SER A 7 22.05 5.58 -26.87
C SER A 7 21.04 4.44 -27.03
N SER A 8 19.77 4.74 -26.83
CA SER A 8 18.67 3.79 -26.99
C SER A 8 18.46 3.33 -28.45
N TYR A 9 18.63 4.27 -29.40
CA TYR A 9 18.50 3.95 -30.82
C TYR A 9 19.62 3.02 -31.30
N ASP A 10 20.87 3.32 -30.92
CA ASP A 10 22.03 2.51 -31.29
C ASP A 10 21.97 1.11 -30.68
N PHE A 11 21.52 1.00 -29.42
CA PHE A 11 21.30 -0.27 -28.77
C PHE A 11 20.26 -1.13 -29.52
N ARG A 12 19.12 -0.54 -29.88
CA ARG A 12 18.07 -1.26 -30.63
C ARG A 12 18.57 -1.70 -31.99
N ARG A 13 19.33 -0.84 -32.70
CA ARG A 13 19.91 -1.18 -34.01
C ARG A 13 20.87 -2.35 -33.89
N THR A 14 21.75 -2.33 -32.91
CA THR A 14 22.70 -3.42 -32.63
C THR A 14 21.97 -4.71 -32.30
N ALA A 15 20.96 -4.68 -31.44
CA ALA A 15 20.17 -5.84 -31.09
C ALA A 15 19.39 -6.44 -32.29
N MET A 16 18.92 -5.58 -33.23
CA MET A 16 18.23 -6.02 -34.43
C MET A 16 19.16 -6.60 -35.50
N SER A 17 20.45 -6.20 -35.51
CA SER A 17 21.48 -6.74 -36.41
C SER A 17 22.16 -8.00 -35.85
N ALA A 18 21.85 -8.42 -34.62
CA ALA A 18 22.45 -9.58 -34.00
C ALA A 18 22.17 -10.87 -34.80
N GLU A 19 23.11 -11.80 -34.73
CA GLU A 19 23.05 -13.12 -35.35
C GLU A 19 21.80 -13.92 -34.95
N LEU A 20 21.24 -14.65 -35.88
CA LEU A 20 20.18 -15.62 -35.61
C LEU A 20 20.83 -16.98 -35.34
N LEU A 21 20.63 -17.53 -34.15
CA LEU A 21 21.21 -18.81 -33.77
C LEU A 21 20.34 -19.98 -34.26
N ASP A 22 21.00 -20.98 -34.84
CA ASP A 22 20.39 -22.27 -35.06
C ASP A 22 20.29 -23.09 -33.76
N ALA A 23 19.59 -24.23 -33.80
CA ALA A 23 19.35 -25.03 -32.63
C ALA A 23 20.63 -25.65 -32.02
N GLU A 24 21.58 -26.01 -32.90
CA GLU A 24 22.83 -26.66 -32.49
C GLU A 24 23.75 -25.66 -31.79
N THR A 25 23.95 -24.48 -32.39
CA THR A 25 24.75 -23.39 -31.82
C THR A 25 24.14 -22.88 -30.51
N GLU A 26 22.80 -22.73 -30.45
CA GLU A 26 22.07 -22.33 -29.24
C GLU A 26 22.35 -23.30 -28.09
N THR A 27 22.22 -24.60 -28.37
CA THR A 27 22.48 -25.66 -27.40
C THR A 27 23.93 -25.69 -26.93
N ALA A 28 24.88 -25.51 -27.87
CA ALA A 28 26.31 -25.46 -27.56
C ALA A 28 26.65 -24.28 -26.65
N LEU A 29 26.15 -23.07 -26.97
CA LEU A 29 26.35 -21.88 -26.15
C LEU A 29 25.73 -22.01 -24.74
N ALA A 30 24.51 -22.58 -24.67
CA ALA A 30 23.83 -22.81 -23.42
C ALA A 30 24.57 -23.83 -22.54
N LYS A 31 25.15 -24.90 -23.13
CA LYS A 31 25.97 -25.87 -22.42
C LYS A 31 27.28 -25.25 -21.92
N ALA A 32 27.98 -24.52 -22.77
CA ALA A 32 29.21 -23.81 -22.38
C ALA A 32 28.98 -22.83 -21.20
N TRP A 33 27.84 -22.15 -21.18
CA TRP A 33 27.45 -21.32 -20.04
C TRP A 33 27.14 -22.14 -18.79
N ARG A 34 26.33 -23.20 -18.92
CA ARG A 34 25.94 -24.04 -17.77
C ARG A 34 27.12 -24.76 -17.13
N ASP A 35 27.98 -25.39 -17.96
CA ASP A 35 29.01 -26.31 -17.51
C ASP A 35 30.32 -25.57 -17.17
N ASP A 36 30.75 -24.63 -18.01
CA ASP A 36 32.05 -23.93 -17.91
C ASP A 36 31.93 -22.48 -17.42
N ARG A 37 30.69 -21.95 -17.25
CA ARG A 37 30.45 -20.53 -16.92
C ARG A 37 31.11 -19.56 -17.89
N ASP A 38 31.16 -19.93 -19.18
CA ASP A 38 31.75 -19.07 -20.21
C ASP A 38 30.87 -17.84 -20.48
N GLU A 39 31.34 -16.69 -19.97
CA GLU A 39 30.65 -15.41 -20.14
C GLU A 39 30.51 -14.98 -21.62
N LYS A 40 31.46 -15.35 -22.47
CA LYS A 40 31.38 -15.02 -23.91
C LYS A 40 30.22 -15.76 -24.57
N SER A 41 30.01 -17.01 -24.26
CA SER A 41 28.89 -17.81 -24.70
C SER A 41 27.56 -17.27 -24.20
N LEU A 42 27.51 -16.84 -22.91
CA LEU A 42 26.34 -16.16 -22.36
C LEU A 42 26.02 -14.87 -23.11
N HIS A 43 27.01 -13.99 -23.29
CA HIS A 43 26.81 -12.71 -23.98
C HIS A 43 26.34 -12.92 -25.42
N ARG A 44 26.90 -13.89 -26.15
CA ARG A 44 26.47 -14.23 -27.51
C ARG A 44 25.01 -14.71 -27.54
N LEU A 45 24.64 -15.57 -26.61
CA LEU A 45 23.27 -16.08 -26.46
C LEU A 45 22.28 -14.93 -26.16
N ILE A 46 22.59 -14.07 -25.16
CA ILE A 46 21.74 -12.93 -24.79
C ILE A 46 21.58 -11.96 -25.95
N ASN A 47 22.68 -11.58 -26.61
CA ASN A 47 22.66 -10.63 -27.74
C ASN A 47 21.79 -11.16 -28.89
N ALA A 48 21.88 -12.42 -29.21
CA ALA A 48 21.05 -13.05 -30.26
C ALA A 48 19.55 -12.96 -29.95
N TYR A 49 19.16 -13.09 -28.68
CA TYR A 49 17.77 -13.07 -28.25
C TYR A 49 17.28 -11.70 -27.75
N MET A 50 18.12 -10.66 -27.73
CA MET A 50 17.72 -9.31 -27.34
C MET A 50 16.60 -8.75 -28.24
N ARG A 51 16.57 -9.14 -29.52
CA ARG A 51 15.46 -8.82 -30.44
C ARG A 51 14.11 -9.31 -29.93
N LEU A 52 14.06 -10.52 -29.35
CA LEU A 52 12.86 -11.06 -28.73
C LEU A 52 12.43 -10.23 -27.51
N ALA A 53 13.39 -9.86 -26.67
CA ALA A 53 13.16 -9.02 -25.50
C ALA A 53 12.55 -7.66 -25.89
N ILE A 54 13.12 -6.97 -26.89
CA ILE A 54 12.60 -5.71 -27.43
C ILE A 54 11.18 -5.86 -28.00
N SER A 55 10.93 -6.91 -28.76
CA SER A 55 9.61 -7.19 -29.32
C SER A 55 8.56 -7.41 -28.22
N MET A 56 8.91 -8.13 -27.17
CA MET A 56 8.02 -8.36 -26.05
C MET A 56 7.79 -7.08 -25.22
N ALA A 57 8.85 -6.30 -24.94
CA ALA A 57 8.75 -5.04 -24.23
C ALA A 57 7.79 -4.06 -24.93
N SER A 58 7.84 -4.00 -26.25
CA SER A 58 6.98 -3.13 -27.06
C SER A 58 5.48 -3.39 -26.86
N LYS A 59 5.07 -4.62 -26.56
CA LYS A 59 3.66 -4.99 -26.29
C LYS A 59 3.15 -4.41 -24.98
N PHE A 60 4.06 -4.08 -24.04
CA PHE A 60 3.71 -3.53 -22.74
C PHE A 60 3.78 -1.99 -22.68
N LYS A 61 4.14 -1.32 -23.77
CA LYS A 61 4.18 0.15 -23.85
C LYS A 61 2.84 0.80 -23.49
N ARG A 62 1.72 0.11 -23.76
CA ARG A 62 0.35 0.58 -23.42
C ARG A 62 0.10 0.81 -21.93
N TYR A 63 0.95 0.30 -21.05
CA TYR A 63 0.85 0.50 -19.59
C TYR A 63 1.53 1.79 -19.09
N GLY A 64 2.01 2.66 -19.99
CA GLY A 64 2.56 3.97 -19.63
C GLY A 64 4.01 3.97 -19.14
N ALA A 65 4.62 2.79 -18.97
CA ALA A 65 6.01 2.68 -18.54
C ALA A 65 6.98 3.11 -19.65
N ASN A 66 8.14 3.64 -19.26
CA ASN A 66 9.19 4.04 -20.20
C ASN A 66 9.66 2.82 -21.00
N THR A 67 9.72 2.98 -22.33
CA THR A 67 10.07 1.87 -23.24
C THR A 67 11.50 1.37 -23.01
N ASN A 68 12.44 2.25 -22.65
CA ASN A 68 13.81 1.85 -22.39
C ASN A 68 13.90 0.98 -21.13
N ASP A 69 13.17 1.34 -20.08
CA ASP A 69 13.13 0.57 -18.84
C ASP A 69 12.50 -0.81 -19.08
N LEU A 70 11.41 -0.87 -19.87
CA LEU A 70 10.80 -2.14 -20.25
C LEU A 70 11.78 -3.05 -21.01
N ILE A 71 12.63 -2.49 -21.88
CA ILE A 71 13.66 -3.24 -22.61
C ILE A 71 14.74 -3.74 -21.65
N GLN A 72 15.19 -2.91 -20.69
CA GLN A 72 16.18 -3.33 -19.71
C GLN A 72 15.64 -4.45 -18.81
N GLU A 73 14.42 -4.32 -18.32
CA GLU A 73 13.78 -5.37 -17.52
C GLU A 73 13.54 -6.66 -18.33
N ALA A 74 13.23 -6.54 -19.62
CA ALA A 74 13.17 -7.69 -20.52
C ALA A 74 14.55 -8.36 -20.64
N GLY A 75 15.63 -7.57 -20.71
CA GLY A 75 17.01 -8.06 -20.67
C GLY A 75 17.34 -8.81 -19.39
N VAL A 76 16.93 -8.28 -18.22
CA VAL A 76 17.07 -8.97 -16.93
C VAL A 76 16.30 -10.30 -16.92
N GLY A 77 15.11 -10.32 -17.50
CA GLY A 77 14.33 -11.55 -17.70
C GLY A 77 15.07 -12.57 -18.57
N LEU A 78 15.70 -12.10 -19.66
CA LEU A 78 16.48 -12.93 -20.56
C LEU A 78 17.72 -13.54 -19.87
N MET A 79 18.42 -12.75 -19.04
CA MET A 79 19.56 -13.26 -18.25
C MET A 79 19.12 -14.32 -17.24
N LYS A 80 18.01 -14.10 -16.52
CA LYS A 80 17.44 -15.12 -15.63
C LYS A 80 17.04 -16.39 -16.36
N ALA A 81 16.55 -16.25 -17.59
CA ALA A 81 16.26 -17.41 -18.44
C ALA A 81 17.53 -18.20 -18.77
N ALA A 82 18.58 -17.51 -19.20
CA ALA A 82 19.87 -18.15 -19.54
C ALA A 82 20.51 -18.85 -18.32
N GLU A 83 20.38 -18.30 -17.14
CA GLU A 83 20.89 -18.92 -15.91
C GLU A 83 20.18 -20.23 -15.55
N LYS A 84 18.86 -20.31 -15.81
CA LYS A 84 18.02 -21.44 -15.42
C LYS A 84 17.67 -22.40 -16.55
N PHE A 85 18.14 -22.10 -17.75
CA PHE A 85 17.84 -22.92 -18.91
C PHE A 85 18.59 -24.26 -18.88
N ASP A 86 17.85 -25.33 -19.15
CA ASP A 86 18.41 -26.67 -19.29
C ASP A 86 18.36 -27.09 -20.78
N PRO A 87 19.50 -27.08 -21.47
CA PRO A 87 19.57 -27.38 -22.88
C PRO A 87 19.27 -28.88 -23.24
N ASP A 88 19.29 -29.75 -22.25
CA ASP A 88 19.08 -31.18 -22.47
C ASP A 88 17.59 -31.57 -22.51
N ARG A 89 16.68 -30.63 -22.23
CA ARG A 89 15.22 -30.81 -22.31
C ARG A 89 14.64 -30.80 -23.73
N GLY A 90 15.43 -30.52 -24.75
CA GLY A 90 14.98 -30.50 -26.15
C GLY A 90 14.05 -29.33 -26.51
N VAL A 91 13.92 -28.31 -25.65
CA VAL A 91 13.11 -27.10 -25.88
C VAL A 91 14.01 -25.96 -26.32
N ARG A 92 13.55 -25.16 -27.30
CA ARG A 92 14.29 -23.95 -27.74
C ARG A 92 14.38 -22.94 -26.64
N PHE A 93 15.54 -22.28 -26.51
CA PHE A 93 15.78 -21.21 -25.52
C PHE A 93 14.77 -20.08 -25.66
N SER A 94 14.40 -19.70 -26.90
CA SER A 94 13.39 -18.64 -27.13
C SER A 94 12.04 -18.95 -26.47
N THR A 95 11.58 -20.19 -26.49
CA THR A 95 10.32 -20.62 -25.88
C THR A 95 10.39 -20.50 -24.35
N TYR A 96 11.50 -20.93 -23.77
CA TYR A 96 11.73 -20.82 -22.33
C TYR A 96 11.92 -19.35 -21.89
N ALA A 97 12.70 -18.58 -22.62
CA ALA A 97 12.99 -17.19 -22.33
C ALA A 97 11.75 -16.29 -22.34
N GLN A 98 10.77 -16.56 -23.22
CA GLN A 98 9.51 -15.78 -23.28
C GLN A 98 8.79 -15.72 -21.93
N TRP A 99 8.79 -16.79 -21.16
CA TRP A 99 8.16 -16.83 -19.85
C TRP A 99 8.87 -15.91 -18.84
N TRP A 100 10.19 -15.95 -18.81
CA TRP A 100 10.99 -15.11 -17.93
C TRP A 100 10.94 -13.64 -18.31
N ILE A 101 11.03 -13.33 -19.59
CA ILE A 101 10.91 -11.97 -20.11
C ILE A 101 9.54 -11.39 -19.73
N LYS A 102 8.46 -12.14 -20.01
CA LYS A 102 7.10 -11.71 -19.68
C LYS A 102 6.94 -11.50 -18.17
N ALA A 103 7.44 -12.41 -17.36
CA ALA A 103 7.38 -12.28 -15.90
C ALA A 103 8.12 -11.05 -15.38
N ALA A 104 9.34 -10.78 -15.88
CA ALA A 104 10.12 -9.62 -15.50
C ALA A 104 9.43 -8.30 -15.86
N ILE A 105 8.95 -8.18 -17.11
CA ILE A 105 8.22 -6.99 -17.57
C ILE A 105 6.93 -6.78 -16.76
N GLN A 106 6.16 -7.84 -16.53
CA GLN A 106 4.91 -7.74 -15.76
C GLN A 106 5.16 -7.31 -14.33
N ASP A 107 6.19 -7.82 -13.69
CA ASP A 107 6.56 -7.45 -12.33
C ASP A 107 7.01 -5.97 -12.25
N TYR A 108 7.80 -5.52 -13.22
CA TYR A 108 8.20 -4.12 -13.34
C TYR A 108 6.99 -3.20 -13.53
N VAL A 109 6.11 -3.50 -14.48
CA VAL A 109 4.90 -2.71 -14.77
C VAL A 109 4.02 -2.59 -13.53
N MET A 110 3.75 -3.70 -12.83
CA MET A 110 2.93 -3.65 -11.62
C MET A 110 3.55 -2.81 -10.51
N ARG A 111 4.87 -2.88 -10.34
CA ARG A 111 5.57 -2.12 -9.28
C ARG A 111 5.63 -0.62 -9.55
N ASN A 112 5.63 -0.23 -10.83
CA ASN A 112 5.81 1.16 -11.26
C ASN A 112 4.54 1.78 -11.88
N TRP A 113 3.38 1.11 -11.78
CA TRP A 113 2.11 1.62 -12.29
C TRP A 113 1.63 2.85 -11.52
N SER A 114 1.79 2.85 -10.21
CA SER A 114 1.35 3.90 -9.30
C SER A 114 2.36 4.10 -8.18
N MET A 115 2.40 5.30 -7.60
CA MET A 115 3.22 5.61 -6.42
C MET A 115 2.84 4.72 -5.24
N VAL A 116 1.55 4.39 -5.09
CA VAL A 116 1.06 3.43 -4.11
C VAL A 116 1.11 2.03 -4.72
N ARG A 117 2.06 1.23 -4.27
CA ARG A 117 2.27 -0.12 -4.78
C ARG A 117 1.03 -0.99 -4.55
N THR A 118 0.57 -1.64 -5.60
CA THR A 118 -0.39 -2.75 -5.49
C THR A 118 0.33 -3.97 -4.93
N GLY A 119 -0.40 -4.81 -4.18
CA GLY A 119 0.16 -6.08 -3.73
C GLY A 119 0.56 -6.98 -4.93
N SER A 120 1.40 -7.98 -4.66
CA SER A 120 1.98 -8.87 -5.68
C SER A 120 1.40 -10.29 -5.65
N THR A 121 0.16 -10.48 -5.14
CA THR A 121 -0.48 -11.79 -5.12
C THR A 121 -0.83 -12.24 -6.54
N SER A 122 -0.98 -13.55 -6.74
CA SER A 122 -1.36 -14.12 -8.05
C SER A 122 -2.70 -13.59 -8.54
N SER A 123 -3.68 -13.42 -7.64
CA SER A 123 -5.00 -12.84 -7.93
C SER A 123 -4.89 -11.40 -8.42
N GLN A 124 -4.12 -10.56 -7.71
CA GLN A 124 -3.92 -9.16 -8.07
C GLN A 124 -3.19 -9.02 -9.41
N LYS A 125 -2.20 -9.88 -9.67
CA LYS A 125 -1.49 -9.93 -10.96
C LYS A 125 -2.43 -10.32 -12.10
N ALA A 126 -3.27 -11.34 -11.90
CA ALA A 126 -4.27 -11.77 -12.88
C ALA A 126 -5.27 -10.65 -13.18
N LEU A 127 -5.78 -9.96 -12.15
CA LEU A 127 -6.69 -8.83 -12.28
C LEU A 127 -6.03 -7.66 -13.03
N PHE A 128 -4.84 -7.24 -12.62
CA PHE A 128 -4.16 -6.09 -13.22
C PHE A 128 -4.04 -6.20 -14.75
N PHE A 129 -3.74 -7.40 -15.28
CA PHE A 129 -3.54 -7.59 -16.72
C PHE A 129 -4.80 -8.00 -17.49
N ASN A 130 -5.81 -8.54 -16.83
CA ASN A 130 -6.99 -9.09 -17.50
C ASN A 130 -8.29 -8.32 -17.22
N LEU A 131 -8.40 -7.55 -16.14
CA LEU A 131 -9.63 -6.92 -15.70
C LEU A 131 -10.31 -6.12 -16.82
N LYS A 132 -9.62 -5.14 -17.42
CA LYS A 132 -10.20 -4.31 -18.50
C LYS A 132 -10.63 -5.13 -19.73
N ARG A 133 -9.89 -6.19 -20.07
CA ARG A 133 -10.24 -7.06 -21.19
C ARG A 133 -11.48 -7.89 -20.90
N VAL A 134 -11.54 -8.51 -19.72
CA VAL A 134 -12.68 -9.33 -19.29
C VAL A 134 -13.92 -8.46 -19.16
N GLN A 135 -13.80 -7.31 -18.50
CA GLN A 135 -14.88 -6.33 -18.37
C GLN A 135 -15.47 -5.94 -19.73
N ALA A 136 -14.63 -5.52 -20.68
CA ALA A 136 -15.09 -5.13 -22.03
C ALA A 136 -15.72 -6.31 -22.80
N THR A 137 -15.33 -7.55 -22.53
CA THR A 137 -15.95 -8.74 -23.14
C THR A 137 -17.34 -8.96 -22.56
N LEU A 138 -17.49 -8.95 -21.24
CA LEU A 138 -18.77 -9.14 -20.54
C LEU A 138 -19.79 -8.03 -20.87
N GLU A 139 -19.35 -6.78 -20.87
CA GLU A 139 -20.19 -5.63 -21.26
C GLU A 139 -20.71 -5.77 -22.72
N ARG A 140 -19.87 -6.26 -23.63
CA ARG A 140 -20.26 -6.49 -25.03
C ARG A 140 -21.26 -7.63 -25.14
N GLU A 141 -21.04 -8.72 -24.40
CA GLU A 141 -21.95 -9.87 -24.38
C GLU A 141 -23.32 -9.49 -23.83
N ALA A 142 -23.37 -8.75 -22.71
CA ALA A 142 -24.59 -8.23 -22.12
C ALA A 142 -25.34 -7.29 -23.08
N SER A 143 -24.62 -6.33 -23.72
CA SER A 143 -25.21 -5.44 -24.72
C SER A 143 -25.81 -6.20 -25.92
N THR A 144 -25.22 -7.33 -26.32
CA THR A 144 -25.74 -8.16 -27.41
C THR A 144 -27.03 -8.89 -27.00
N GLN A 145 -27.16 -9.20 -25.69
CA GLN A 145 -28.36 -9.85 -25.13
C GLN A 145 -29.44 -8.85 -24.70
N GLY A 146 -29.16 -7.56 -24.74
CA GLY A 146 -30.06 -6.47 -24.32
C GLY A 146 -30.20 -6.38 -22.80
N GLU A 147 -29.24 -6.93 -22.06
CA GLU A 147 -29.19 -6.88 -20.60
C GLU A 147 -28.37 -5.66 -20.13
N GLU A 148 -28.92 -4.89 -19.20
CA GLU A 148 -28.18 -3.88 -18.46
C GLU A 148 -27.59 -4.51 -17.20
N LEU A 149 -26.26 -4.62 -17.14
CA LEU A 149 -25.56 -5.14 -15.97
C LEU A 149 -25.37 -4.03 -14.94
N ASP A 150 -25.77 -4.31 -13.69
CA ASP A 150 -25.37 -3.50 -12.55
C ASP A 150 -23.87 -3.67 -12.26
N SER A 151 -23.26 -2.61 -11.71
CA SER A 151 -21.83 -2.58 -11.37
C SER A 151 -21.40 -3.76 -10.48
N HIS A 152 -22.25 -4.16 -9.52
CA HIS A 152 -21.98 -5.28 -8.63
C HIS A 152 -22.04 -6.62 -9.38
N GLN A 153 -23.07 -6.83 -10.20
CA GLN A 153 -23.20 -8.03 -11.04
C GLN A 153 -22.01 -8.20 -11.98
N LEU A 154 -21.58 -7.10 -12.61
CA LEU A 154 -20.38 -7.12 -13.46
C LEU A 154 -19.13 -7.53 -12.68
N SER A 155 -18.97 -7.03 -11.45
CA SER A 155 -17.83 -7.39 -10.59
C SER A 155 -17.86 -8.86 -10.18
N GLU A 156 -19.04 -9.43 -9.90
CA GLU A 156 -19.21 -10.86 -9.62
C GLU A 156 -18.85 -11.73 -10.81
N MET A 157 -19.32 -11.34 -12.01
CA MET A 157 -19.00 -12.05 -13.25
C MET A 157 -17.50 -12.03 -13.55
N ILE A 158 -16.85 -10.87 -13.34
CA ILE A 158 -15.39 -10.75 -13.48
C ILE A 158 -14.66 -11.67 -12.48
N ALA A 159 -15.14 -11.69 -11.22
CA ALA A 159 -14.57 -12.54 -10.17
C ALA A 159 -14.63 -14.04 -10.54
N GLN A 160 -15.76 -14.48 -11.09
CA GLN A 160 -15.95 -15.86 -11.57
C GLN A 160 -15.09 -16.18 -12.78
N GLU A 161 -15.05 -15.30 -13.78
CA GLU A 161 -14.30 -15.52 -15.02
C GLU A 161 -12.78 -15.59 -14.79
N ILE A 162 -12.25 -14.74 -13.89
CA ILE A 162 -10.81 -14.72 -13.55
C ILE A 162 -10.46 -15.75 -12.47
N GLY A 163 -11.44 -16.20 -11.68
CA GLY A 163 -11.24 -17.15 -10.58
C GLY A 163 -10.60 -16.49 -9.34
N VAL A 164 -11.05 -15.29 -8.98
CA VAL A 164 -10.53 -14.48 -7.85
C VAL A 164 -11.65 -14.03 -6.91
N PRO A 165 -11.35 -13.70 -5.64
CA PRO A 165 -12.34 -13.16 -4.73
C PRO A 165 -12.94 -11.82 -5.21
N LEU A 166 -14.25 -11.62 -5.02
CA LEU A 166 -14.96 -10.37 -5.39
C LEU A 166 -14.31 -9.13 -4.76
N ARG A 167 -13.91 -9.20 -3.50
CA ARG A 167 -13.21 -8.12 -2.80
C ARG A 167 -11.95 -7.64 -3.55
N ASP A 168 -11.19 -8.57 -4.15
CA ASP A 168 -9.99 -8.23 -4.91
C ASP A 168 -10.35 -7.52 -6.22
N VAL A 169 -11.47 -7.89 -6.85
CA VAL A 169 -11.99 -7.22 -8.05
C VAL A 169 -12.38 -5.78 -7.75
N GLU A 170 -13.22 -5.54 -6.74
CA GLU A 170 -13.67 -4.21 -6.34
C GLU A 170 -12.50 -3.30 -5.99
N MET A 171 -11.55 -3.80 -5.19
CA MET A 171 -10.33 -3.08 -4.85
C MET A 171 -9.52 -2.71 -6.11
N MET A 172 -9.39 -3.65 -7.06
CA MET A 172 -8.58 -3.43 -8.27
C MET A 172 -9.29 -2.51 -9.26
N GLN A 173 -10.62 -2.56 -9.37
CA GLN A 173 -11.42 -1.63 -10.16
C GLN A 173 -11.21 -0.19 -9.71
N GLY A 174 -11.29 0.08 -8.39
CA GLY A 174 -11.01 1.40 -7.84
C GLY A 174 -9.60 1.90 -8.16
N ARG A 175 -8.60 1.02 -8.12
CA ARG A 175 -7.20 1.38 -8.43
C ARG A 175 -6.91 1.59 -9.92
N LEU A 176 -7.58 0.84 -10.79
CA LEU A 176 -7.39 0.93 -12.25
C LEU A 176 -8.36 1.90 -12.93
N SER A 177 -9.24 2.57 -12.18
CA SER A 177 -10.18 3.57 -12.71
C SER A 177 -9.48 4.81 -13.24
N GLY A 178 -8.33 5.18 -12.66
CA GLY A 178 -7.52 6.32 -13.11
C GLY A 178 -6.02 6.09 -12.91
N SER A 179 -5.21 6.93 -13.52
CA SER A 179 -3.78 7.05 -13.24
C SER A 179 -3.54 8.03 -12.10
N ASP A 180 -2.36 7.97 -11.49
CA ASP A 180 -1.93 8.96 -10.51
C ASP A 180 -2.01 10.37 -11.13
N PHE A 181 -2.51 11.29 -10.32
CA PHE A 181 -2.74 12.67 -10.73
C PHE A 181 -1.77 13.60 -10.01
N SER A 182 -1.21 14.56 -10.73
CA SER A 182 -0.30 15.54 -10.13
C SER A 182 -1.08 16.59 -9.35
N LEU A 183 -0.82 16.72 -8.06
CA LEU A 183 -1.40 17.77 -7.22
C LEU A 183 -0.94 19.18 -7.61
N ASN A 184 0.21 19.29 -8.29
CA ASN A 184 0.73 20.55 -8.83
C ASN A 184 0.17 20.88 -10.22
N ALA A 185 -0.73 20.07 -10.76
CA ALA A 185 -1.42 20.41 -12.00
C ALA A 185 -2.42 21.56 -11.75
N GLN A 186 -2.47 22.52 -12.69
CA GLN A 186 -3.45 23.62 -12.64
C GLN A 186 -4.87 23.08 -12.87
N GLN A 187 -5.83 23.61 -12.14
CA GLN A 187 -7.24 23.19 -12.23
C GLN A 187 -7.89 23.57 -13.56
N SER A 188 -7.60 24.78 -14.05
CA SER A 188 -8.06 25.24 -15.35
C SER A 188 -7.03 26.18 -15.97
N ALA A 189 -7.10 26.36 -17.28
CA ALA A 189 -6.25 27.31 -18.01
C ALA A 189 -6.59 28.79 -17.71
N GLU A 190 -7.79 29.05 -17.14
CA GLU A 190 -8.30 30.39 -16.84
C GLU A 190 -8.03 30.80 -15.36
N ASP A 191 -7.81 29.82 -14.45
CA ASP A 191 -7.46 30.07 -13.05
C ASP A 191 -5.93 30.23 -12.94
N GLU A 192 -5.44 31.44 -13.05
CA GLU A 192 -4.02 31.78 -12.94
C GLU A 192 -3.44 31.25 -11.61
N GLY A 193 -2.80 30.09 -11.68
CA GLY A 193 -1.93 29.59 -10.63
C GLY A 193 -2.56 28.73 -9.54
N ARG A 194 -3.88 28.40 -9.59
CA ARG A 194 -4.48 27.51 -8.60
C ARG A 194 -4.19 26.04 -8.93
N GLU A 195 -3.50 25.38 -8.05
CA GLU A 195 -3.16 23.96 -8.16
C GLU A 195 -4.20 23.08 -7.45
N TRP A 196 -4.26 21.80 -7.79
CA TRP A 196 -5.15 20.85 -7.11
C TRP A 196 -4.80 20.69 -5.64
N GLN A 197 -3.53 20.86 -5.25
CA GLN A 197 -3.12 20.81 -3.85
C GLN A 197 -3.80 21.88 -2.99
N ASP A 198 -4.14 23.05 -3.55
CA ASP A 198 -4.77 24.16 -2.83
C ASP A 198 -6.22 23.85 -2.42
N THR A 199 -6.82 22.80 -3.00
CA THR A 199 -8.18 22.35 -2.66
C THR A 199 -8.20 21.29 -1.57
N LEU A 200 -7.05 20.75 -1.19
CA LEU A 200 -7.00 19.74 -0.14
C LEU A 200 -7.25 20.40 1.22
N ALA A 201 -8.32 19.97 1.87
CA ALA A 201 -8.58 20.38 3.24
C ALA A 201 -7.61 19.65 4.19
N ASP A 202 -7.10 20.39 5.18
CA ASP A 202 -6.39 19.77 6.30
C ASP A 202 -7.42 19.13 7.24
N ASP A 203 -7.25 17.83 7.51
CA ASP A 203 -8.09 17.07 8.44
C ASP A 203 -7.75 17.35 9.92
N GLY A 204 -6.75 18.20 10.16
CA GLY A 204 -6.36 18.64 11.50
C GLY A 204 -7.45 19.46 12.19
N PRO A 205 -7.49 19.45 13.53
CA PRO A 205 -8.48 20.22 14.29
C PRO A 205 -8.32 21.72 14.01
N GLN A 206 -9.44 22.41 13.82
CA GLN A 206 -9.47 23.85 13.62
C GLN A 206 -8.88 24.59 14.82
N ALA A 207 -8.28 25.76 14.58
CA ALA A 207 -7.69 26.58 15.65
C ALA A 207 -8.68 26.87 16.77
N ALA A 208 -9.95 27.10 16.45
CA ALA A 208 -11.02 27.30 17.42
C ALA A 208 -11.25 26.06 18.30
N GLU A 209 -11.26 24.88 17.71
CA GLU A 209 -11.42 23.59 18.42
C GLU A 209 -10.24 23.32 19.36
N VAL A 210 -9.01 23.61 18.91
CA VAL A 210 -7.80 23.47 19.74
C VAL A 210 -7.86 24.38 20.95
N VAL A 211 -8.24 25.66 20.75
CA VAL A 211 -8.37 26.65 21.84
C VAL A 211 -9.48 26.23 22.82
N GLN A 212 -10.65 25.83 22.29
CA GLN A 212 -11.77 25.37 23.10
C GLN A 212 -11.35 24.15 23.94
N ARG A 213 -10.76 23.13 23.31
CA ARG A 213 -10.29 21.92 24.00
C ARG A 213 -9.27 22.23 25.10
N ASN A 214 -8.31 23.12 24.84
CA ASN A 214 -7.32 23.51 25.82
C ASN A 214 -7.95 24.29 27.00
N HIS A 215 -8.93 25.14 26.69
CA HIS A 215 -9.67 25.86 27.72
C HIS A 215 -10.50 24.92 28.61
N ASP A 216 -11.24 24.00 27.99
CA ASP A 216 -12.06 23.03 28.69
C ASP A 216 -11.23 22.07 29.56
N LEU A 217 -10.09 21.60 29.04
CA LEU A 217 -9.13 20.79 29.79
C LEU A 217 -8.55 21.57 30.98
N GLY A 218 -8.27 22.89 30.82
CA GLY A 218 -7.84 23.76 31.88
C GLY A 218 -8.90 23.91 32.99
N GLN A 219 -10.14 24.10 32.59
CA GLN A 219 -11.26 24.20 33.54
C GLN A 219 -11.50 22.87 34.26
N LEU A 220 -11.49 21.74 33.54
CA LEU A 220 -11.62 20.40 34.15
C LEU A 220 -10.54 20.15 35.21
N ARG A 221 -9.29 20.53 34.93
CA ARG A 221 -8.18 20.42 35.90
C ARG A 221 -8.42 21.25 37.13
N ASN A 222 -8.91 22.48 36.97
CA ASN A 222 -9.21 23.36 38.09
C ASN A 222 -10.33 22.77 38.97
N TRP A 223 -11.45 22.33 38.40
CA TRP A 223 -12.54 21.68 39.12
C TRP A 223 -12.10 20.40 39.83
N LEU A 224 -11.25 19.58 39.16
CA LEU A 224 -10.69 18.39 39.78
C LEU A 224 -9.80 18.76 41.00
N ASN A 225 -8.93 19.74 40.86
CA ASN A 225 -8.07 20.18 41.97
C ASN A 225 -8.89 20.70 43.15
N GLU A 226 -9.89 21.56 42.91
CA GLU A 226 -10.78 22.05 43.95
C GLU A 226 -11.55 20.91 44.64
N ALA A 227 -12.05 19.95 43.88
CA ALA A 227 -12.74 18.79 44.45
C ALA A 227 -11.79 17.86 45.23
N MET A 228 -10.54 17.74 44.79
CA MET A 228 -9.49 16.99 45.51
C MET A 228 -9.10 17.67 46.84
N GLU A 229 -9.13 19.02 46.93
CA GLU A 229 -8.89 19.76 48.18
C GLU A 229 -9.97 19.46 49.24
N GLY A 230 -11.20 19.15 48.82
CA GLY A 230 -12.29 18.76 49.68
C GLY A 230 -12.19 17.34 50.30
N LEU A 231 -11.20 16.55 49.87
CA LEU A 231 -10.93 15.19 50.37
C LEU A 231 -9.90 15.25 51.53
N SER A 232 -9.96 14.28 52.44
CA SER A 232 -8.92 14.11 53.47
C SER A 232 -7.57 13.75 52.81
N GLU A 233 -6.45 14.04 53.50
CA GLU A 233 -5.10 13.75 52.99
C GLU A 233 -4.92 12.29 52.62
N ARG A 234 -5.50 11.34 53.39
CA ARG A 234 -5.43 9.92 53.11
C ARG A 234 -6.22 9.55 51.84
N GLU A 235 -7.43 10.07 51.67
CA GLU A 235 -8.26 9.85 50.48
C GLU A 235 -7.59 10.41 49.23
N ARG A 236 -7.05 11.64 49.34
CA ARG A 236 -6.31 12.29 48.25
C ARG A 236 -5.08 11.49 47.86
N TYR A 237 -4.30 11.01 48.82
CA TYR A 237 -3.13 10.18 48.57
C TYR A 237 -3.47 8.89 47.84
N ILE A 238 -4.50 8.17 48.30
CA ILE A 238 -4.93 6.90 47.68
C ILE A 238 -5.38 7.14 46.22
N LEU A 239 -6.20 8.18 45.98
CA LEU A 239 -6.67 8.48 44.61
C LEU A 239 -5.52 8.92 43.70
N SER A 240 -4.58 9.75 44.22
CA SER A 240 -3.44 10.20 43.42
C SER A 240 -2.55 9.04 42.98
N GLN A 241 -2.25 8.11 43.90
CA GLN A 241 -1.40 6.93 43.60
C GLN A 241 -2.06 5.87 42.75
N ARG A 242 -3.39 5.88 42.65
CA ARG A 242 -4.17 4.87 41.93
C ARG A 242 -4.67 5.33 40.56
N LEU A 243 -5.02 6.62 40.43
CA LEU A 243 -5.74 7.11 39.25
C LEU A 243 -5.02 8.27 38.51
N LEU A 244 -4.12 8.98 39.20
CA LEU A 244 -3.50 10.19 38.65
C LEU A 244 -2.00 10.00 38.29
N ILE A 245 -1.50 8.77 38.37
CA ILE A 245 -0.11 8.41 38.00
C ILE A 245 -0.15 7.45 36.82
N ASP A 246 0.78 7.56 35.91
CA ASP A 246 0.90 6.72 34.72
C ASP A 246 1.11 5.23 35.03
N ASP A 247 1.74 4.90 36.17
CA ASP A 247 1.92 3.54 36.67
C ASP A 247 1.13 3.34 38.01
N PRO A 248 -0.14 2.90 37.95
CA PRO A 248 -1.00 2.79 39.12
C PRO A 248 -0.50 1.76 40.13
N ARG A 249 -0.28 2.19 41.37
CA ARG A 249 0.14 1.30 42.46
C ARG A 249 -0.97 0.31 42.85
N THR A 250 -0.60 -0.87 43.30
CA THR A 250 -1.58 -1.89 43.75
C THR A 250 -2.18 -1.53 45.10
N LEU A 251 -3.41 -1.99 45.34
CA LEU A 251 -4.10 -1.78 46.64
C LEU A 251 -3.30 -2.41 47.80
N GLY A 252 -2.54 -3.48 47.55
CA GLY A 252 -1.69 -4.13 48.55
C GLY A 252 -0.51 -3.25 48.94
N SER A 253 0.21 -2.72 47.94
CA SER A 253 1.39 -1.86 48.14
C SER A 253 1.04 -0.59 48.92
N ILE A 254 -0.11 0.06 48.64
CA ILE A 254 -0.60 1.23 49.39
C ILE A 254 -1.05 0.81 50.78
N GLY A 255 -1.64 -0.40 50.92
CA GLY A 255 -2.04 -0.93 52.20
C GLY A 255 -0.86 -1.18 53.16
N GLU A 256 0.22 -1.76 52.67
CA GLU A 256 1.47 -1.95 53.42
C GLU A 256 2.06 -0.61 53.90
N GLU A 257 2.08 0.41 53.08
CA GLU A 257 2.62 1.74 53.40
C GLU A 257 1.77 2.48 54.46
N LEU A 258 0.42 2.37 54.34
CA LEU A 258 -0.49 3.05 55.24
C LEU A 258 -0.87 2.23 56.50
N GLY A 259 -0.37 0.98 56.59
CA GLY A 259 -0.70 0.04 57.69
C GLY A 259 -2.14 -0.42 57.66
N LEU A 260 -2.77 -0.53 56.47
CA LEU A 260 -4.18 -0.91 56.27
C LEU A 260 -4.32 -2.19 55.44
N SER A 261 -5.40 -2.91 55.65
CA SER A 261 -5.71 -4.07 54.81
C SER A 261 -6.08 -3.64 53.38
N LYS A 262 -5.78 -4.48 52.38
CA LYS A 262 -6.15 -4.30 50.97
C LYS A 262 -7.66 -3.94 50.81
N GLU A 263 -8.52 -4.65 51.56
CA GLU A 263 -9.96 -4.37 51.49
C GLU A 263 -10.33 -3.03 52.09
N ARG A 264 -9.62 -2.60 53.13
CA ARG A 264 -9.84 -1.25 53.71
C ARG A 264 -9.42 -0.14 52.73
N ILE A 265 -8.33 -0.30 51.99
CA ILE A 265 -7.92 0.64 50.94
C ILE A 265 -8.98 0.70 49.84
N ARG A 266 -9.56 -0.45 49.43
CA ARG A 266 -10.62 -0.50 48.42
C ARG A 266 -11.89 0.25 48.88
N GLN A 267 -12.26 0.09 50.17
CA GLN A 267 -13.39 0.82 50.73
C GLN A 267 -13.15 2.34 50.77
N VAL A 268 -11.95 2.75 51.17
CA VAL A 268 -11.58 4.20 51.22
C VAL A 268 -11.56 4.77 49.83
N GLU A 269 -10.99 4.06 48.82
CA GLU A 269 -10.98 4.45 47.42
C GLU A 269 -12.40 4.68 46.88
N ALA A 270 -13.30 3.70 47.09
CA ALA A 270 -14.70 3.80 46.69
C ALA A 270 -15.47 4.97 47.38
N ALA A 271 -15.24 5.16 48.64
CA ALA A 271 -15.84 6.28 49.40
C ALA A 271 -15.27 7.65 48.92
N ALA A 272 -13.96 7.71 48.64
CA ALA A 272 -13.31 8.91 48.14
C ALA A 272 -13.77 9.30 46.72
N LEU A 273 -13.96 8.29 45.85
CA LEU A 273 -14.55 8.51 44.52
C LEU A 273 -16.00 8.98 44.58
N GLY A 274 -16.80 8.45 45.50
CA GLY A 274 -18.16 8.93 45.74
C GLY A 274 -18.21 10.39 46.21
N LYS A 275 -17.30 10.78 47.13
CA LYS A 275 -17.18 12.16 47.59
C LYS A 275 -16.67 13.10 46.48
N LEU A 276 -15.67 12.68 45.74
CA LEU A 276 -15.12 13.44 44.62
C LEU A 276 -16.21 13.73 43.57
N LYS A 277 -16.99 12.70 43.20
CA LYS A 277 -18.12 12.85 42.28
C LYS A 277 -19.14 13.86 42.81
N ALA A 278 -19.54 13.77 44.03
CA ALA A 278 -20.51 14.69 44.65
C ALA A 278 -19.98 16.15 44.72
N LEU A 279 -18.68 16.34 45.03
CA LEU A 279 -18.02 17.62 45.01
C LEU A 279 -17.94 18.23 43.62
N LEU A 280 -17.57 17.46 42.62
CA LEU A 280 -17.54 17.89 41.22
C LEU A 280 -18.95 18.29 40.72
N GLU A 281 -19.99 17.51 41.02
CA GLU A 281 -21.36 17.83 40.65
C GLU A 281 -21.84 19.12 41.36
N LYS A 282 -21.47 19.32 42.59
CA LYS A 282 -21.78 20.55 43.36
C LYS A 282 -21.08 21.78 42.77
N ASN A 283 -19.80 21.68 42.47
CA ASN A 283 -19.00 22.80 41.98
C ASN A 283 -19.33 23.20 40.55
N THR A 284 -19.67 22.22 39.70
CA THR A 284 -19.94 22.46 38.28
C THR A 284 -21.43 22.64 37.97
N GLY A 285 -22.33 22.23 38.87
CA GLY A 285 -23.78 22.18 38.62
C GLY A 285 -24.19 21.19 37.48
N ARG A 286 -23.29 20.32 37.08
CA ARG A 286 -23.48 19.34 35.99
C ARG A 286 -23.37 17.94 36.52
N THR A 287 -24.14 17.01 35.95
CA THR A 287 -24.05 15.58 36.28
C THR A 287 -22.78 14.95 35.73
N ALA A 288 -22.29 13.88 36.37
CA ALA A 288 -21.08 13.18 35.93
C ALA A 288 -21.18 12.64 34.49
N GLU A 289 -22.39 12.34 34.00
CA GLU A 289 -22.65 11.91 32.63
C GLU A 289 -22.34 13.02 31.59
N VAL A 290 -22.73 14.26 31.92
CA VAL A 290 -22.43 15.42 31.05
C VAL A 290 -20.93 15.73 31.05
N MET A 291 -20.24 15.50 32.16
CA MET A 291 -18.79 15.67 32.24
C MET A 291 -18.02 14.62 31.42
N ALA A 292 -18.52 13.38 31.39
CA ALA A 292 -17.92 12.31 30.57
C ALA A 292 -18.05 12.55 29.06
N THR A 293 -19.02 13.37 28.64
CA THR A 293 -19.24 13.72 27.22
C THR A 293 -18.31 14.87 26.77
N LEU A 294 -17.69 15.58 27.71
CA LEU A 294 -16.75 16.69 27.45
C LEU A 294 -15.28 16.22 27.39
N MET A 295 -15.00 14.94 27.66
CA MET A 295 -13.69 14.28 27.57
C MET A 295 -13.53 13.47 26.27
#